data_3a71a72f2a49a17742f6a5717dab46c0
#
_entry.id   3a71a72f2a49a17742f6a5717dab46c0
#
_cell.length_a   1.000
_cell.length_b   1.000
_cell.length_c   1.000
_cell.angle_alpha   90.00
_cell.angle_beta   90.00
_cell.angle_gamma   90.00
#
_symmetry.space_group_name_H-M   'P 1'
#
loop_
_entity.id
_entity.type
_entity.pdbx_description
1 polymer ?
#
loop_
_entity_poly.entity_id
_entity_poly.type
_entity_poly.pdbx_seq_one_letter_code
_entity_poly.pdbx_strand_id
1 'polypeptide(L)'
;MKIVLAIDGSSSSQAATQALAAQMRPEGAEVLVLEVVEPLVYSTPPQMAPGYAPELADRMREELSQARVSVEGAAEILRARGFSAKTRVVEAEVRAGILDVAGEWQADLIVVGSHGRKGISRFMLGSVAESVARHAACSVMIVRTPAQS
;
A
#
# COMPACT_ATOMS: atom_id res chain seq x y z
N MET A 1 16.11 3.59 -10.78
CA MET A 1 14.70 4.02 -10.66
C MET A 1 14.17 3.61 -9.30
N LYS A 2 13.56 4.54 -8.58
CA LYS A 2 12.98 4.29 -7.25
C LYS A 2 11.46 4.11 -7.37
N ILE A 3 10.96 2.98 -6.93
CA ILE A 3 9.54 2.59 -7.07
C ILE A 3 8.93 2.39 -5.68
N VAL A 4 7.85 3.08 -5.36
CA VAL A 4 7.01 2.76 -4.19
C VAL A 4 5.89 1.84 -4.65
N LEU A 5 5.81 0.65 -4.09
CA LEU A 5 4.69 -0.27 -4.24
C LEU A 5 3.82 -0.17 -2.99
N ALA A 6 2.67 0.48 -3.09
CA ALA A 6 1.72 0.59 -1.99
C ALA A 6 0.74 -0.58 -2.00
N ILE A 7 0.70 -1.30 -0.89
CA ILE A 7 -0.15 -2.48 -0.71
C ILE A 7 -1.05 -2.33 0.52
N ASP A 8 -2.13 -3.10 0.56
CA ASP A 8 -3.08 -3.15 1.68
C ASP A 8 -3.57 -4.57 1.99
N GLY A 9 -2.92 -5.58 1.44
CA GLY A 9 -3.31 -6.99 1.57
C GLY A 9 -4.52 -7.40 0.71
N SER A 10 -5.09 -6.51 -0.09
CA SER A 10 -6.19 -6.84 -1.01
C SER A 10 -5.72 -7.65 -2.22
N SER A 11 -6.66 -8.30 -2.93
CA SER A 11 -6.37 -8.97 -4.20
C SER A 11 -5.82 -8.01 -5.26
N SER A 12 -6.26 -6.75 -5.22
CA SER A 12 -5.80 -5.70 -6.12
C SER A 12 -4.34 -5.32 -5.84
N SER A 13 -3.93 -5.25 -4.58
CA SER A 13 -2.52 -5.01 -4.23
C SER A 13 -1.63 -6.21 -4.53
N GLN A 14 -2.15 -7.44 -4.43
CA GLN A 14 -1.44 -8.64 -4.89
C GLN A 14 -1.23 -8.61 -6.40
N ALA A 15 -2.26 -8.24 -7.17
CA ALA A 15 -2.14 -8.05 -8.61
C ALA A 15 -1.11 -6.96 -8.97
N ALA A 16 -1.05 -5.88 -8.19
CA ALA A 16 -0.04 -4.83 -8.36
C ALA A 16 1.39 -5.36 -8.14
N THR A 17 1.60 -6.18 -7.11
CA THR A 17 2.89 -6.84 -6.86
C THR A 17 3.31 -7.74 -8.02
N GLN A 18 2.39 -8.56 -8.51
CA GLN A 18 2.65 -9.47 -9.64
C GLN A 18 2.90 -8.71 -10.95
N ALA A 19 2.14 -7.65 -11.21
CA ALA A 19 2.32 -6.83 -12.39
C ALA A 19 3.68 -6.13 -12.38
N LEU A 20 4.10 -5.57 -11.25
CA LEU A 20 5.42 -4.97 -11.09
C LEU A 20 6.51 -6.01 -11.39
N ALA A 21 6.42 -7.20 -10.78
CA ALA A 21 7.38 -8.28 -10.96
C ALA A 21 7.48 -8.82 -12.38
N ALA A 22 6.37 -8.76 -13.15
CA ALA A 22 6.29 -9.28 -14.51
C ALA A 22 6.62 -8.25 -15.61
N GLN A 23 6.28 -6.97 -15.37
CA GLN A 23 6.33 -5.93 -16.40
C GLN A 23 7.57 -5.03 -16.30
N MET A 24 8.17 -4.95 -15.10
CA MET A 24 9.33 -4.09 -14.88
C MET A 24 10.62 -4.92 -14.90
N ARG A 25 11.71 -4.27 -15.24
CA ARG A 25 13.05 -4.86 -15.19
C ARG A 25 13.68 -4.57 -13.83
N PRO A 26 14.31 -5.57 -13.17
CA PRO A 26 14.93 -5.39 -11.89
C PRO A 26 16.22 -4.56 -11.92
N GLU A 27 16.91 -4.53 -13.07
CA GLU A 27 18.21 -3.86 -13.18
C GLU A 27 18.08 -2.35 -12.97
N GLY A 28 18.76 -1.84 -11.94
CA GLY A 28 18.72 -0.43 -11.57
C GLY A 28 17.41 0.04 -10.93
N ALA A 29 16.52 -0.89 -10.57
CA ALA A 29 15.30 -0.59 -9.86
C ALA A 29 15.43 -0.94 -8.36
N GLU A 30 15.10 0.04 -7.50
CA GLU A 30 14.90 -0.16 -6.07
C GLU A 30 13.41 -0.03 -5.76
N VAL A 31 12.85 -1.02 -5.07
CA VAL A 31 11.44 -1.02 -4.69
C VAL A 31 11.31 -0.84 -3.18
N LEU A 32 10.48 0.11 -2.77
CA LEU A 32 10.01 0.25 -1.41
C LEU A 32 8.58 -0.28 -1.34
N VAL A 33 8.40 -1.45 -0.72
CA VAL A 33 7.08 -2.00 -0.45
C VAL A 33 6.52 -1.33 0.79
N LEU A 34 5.43 -0.62 0.62
CA LEU A 34 4.82 0.23 1.64
C LEU A 34 3.41 -0.26 1.97
N GLU A 35 3.11 -0.39 3.25
CA GLU A 35 1.74 -0.44 3.75
C GLU A 35 1.52 0.70 4.73
N VAL A 36 0.44 1.45 4.53
CA VAL A 36 0.01 2.53 5.42
C VAL A 36 -1.16 2.02 6.24
N VAL A 37 -0.99 1.98 7.55
CA VAL A 37 -2.02 1.57 8.50
C VAL A 37 -2.66 2.81 9.09
N GLU A 38 -3.97 2.94 8.92
CA GLU A 38 -4.70 4.08 9.44
C GLU A 38 -4.91 3.95 10.95
N PRO A 39 -4.53 4.95 11.77
CA PRO A 39 -4.74 4.89 13.20
C PRO A 39 -6.23 4.73 13.54
N LEU A 40 -6.56 3.77 14.41
CA LEU A 40 -7.93 3.47 14.82
C LEU A 40 -8.64 4.67 15.49
N VAL A 41 -7.88 5.64 15.97
CA VAL A 41 -8.40 6.89 16.56
C VAL A 41 -9.25 7.69 15.56
N TYR A 42 -8.97 7.59 14.26
CA TYR A 42 -9.76 8.26 13.22
C TYR A 42 -11.08 7.54 12.90
N SER A 43 -11.18 6.28 13.29
CA SER A 43 -12.36 5.44 13.03
C SER A 43 -13.30 5.33 14.22
N THR A 44 -12.91 5.86 15.41
CA THR A 44 -13.69 5.77 16.64
C THR A 44 -14.46 7.04 16.91
N PRO A 45 -15.77 6.94 17.24
CA PRO A 45 -16.54 8.11 17.65
C PRO A 45 -15.94 8.76 18.91
N PRO A 46 -15.97 10.11 19.04
CA PRO A 46 -15.42 10.83 20.20
C PRO A 46 -16.03 10.46 21.54
N GLN A 47 -17.07 9.64 21.56
CA GLN A 47 -17.87 9.25 22.74
C GLN A 47 -17.50 7.88 23.31
N MET A 48 -16.46 7.21 22.81
CA MET A 48 -16.02 5.95 23.40
C MET A 48 -15.36 6.18 24.77
N ALA A 49 -15.86 5.43 25.76
CA ALA A 49 -15.42 5.53 27.16
C ALA A 49 -13.93 5.20 27.33
N PRO A 50 -13.26 5.78 28.34
CA PRO A 50 -11.82 5.60 28.58
C PRO A 50 -11.34 4.15 28.76
N GLY A 51 -12.24 3.19 28.99
CA GLY A 51 -11.91 1.77 29.17
C GLY A 51 -11.54 0.99 27.92
N TYR A 52 -11.74 1.54 26.71
CA TYR A 52 -11.45 0.86 25.43
C TYR A 52 -10.03 1.09 24.91
N ALA A 53 -9.24 1.94 25.54
CA ALA A 53 -7.89 2.26 25.08
C ALA A 53 -6.92 1.06 25.00
N PRO A 54 -6.93 0.09 25.95
CA PRO A 54 -6.08 -1.09 25.86
C PRO A 54 -6.45 -2.00 24.68
N GLU A 55 -7.74 -2.22 24.43
CA GLU A 55 -8.22 -3.05 23.33
C GLU A 55 -7.91 -2.44 21.95
N LEU A 56 -8.01 -1.12 21.84
CA LEU A 56 -7.62 -0.40 20.64
C LEU A 56 -6.10 -0.48 20.38
N ALA A 57 -5.30 -0.38 21.45
CA ALA A 57 -3.86 -0.53 21.37
C ALA A 57 -3.45 -1.94 20.92
N ASP A 58 -4.12 -2.98 21.39
CA ASP A 58 -3.88 -4.36 21.00
C ASP A 58 -4.26 -4.61 19.54
N ARG A 59 -5.40 -4.09 19.10
CA ARG A 59 -5.81 -4.13 17.69
C ARG A 59 -4.82 -3.44 16.79
N MET A 60 -4.36 -2.26 17.17
CA MET A 60 -3.37 -1.52 16.39
C MET A 60 -2.05 -2.28 16.27
N ARG A 61 -1.58 -2.89 17.35
CA ARG A 61 -0.39 -3.76 17.32
C ARG A 61 -0.57 -4.95 16.39
N GLU A 62 -1.74 -5.57 16.38
CA GLU A 62 -2.04 -6.68 15.50
C GLU A 62 -2.07 -6.24 14.03
N GLU A 63 -2.73 -5.13 13.71
CA GLU A 63 -2.74 -4.56 12.35
C GLU A 63 -1.34 -4.21 11.85
N LEU A 64 -0.51 -3.60 12.69
CA LEU A 64 0.88 -3.31 12.35
C LEU A 64 1.70 -4.59 12.14
N SER A 65 1.47 -5.60 12.96
CA SER A 65 2.14 -6.91 12.80
C SER A 65 1.75 -7.59 11.51
N GLN A 66 0.46 -7.59 11.16
CA GLN A 66 -0.04 -8.12 9.89
C GLN A 66 0.50 -7.34 8.69
N ALA A 67 0.56 -6.03 8.78
CA ALA A 67 1.13 -5.19 7.74
C ALA A 67 2.62 -5.50 7.50
N ARG A 68 3.40 -5.73 8.55
CA ARG A 68 4.81 -6.15 8.42
C ARG A 68 4.95 -7.49 7.69
N VAL A 69 4.11 -8.45 7.99
CA VAL A 69 4.08 -9.74 7.28
C VAL A 69 3.69 -9.54 5.81
N SER A 70 2.72 -8.69 5.57
CA SER A 70 2.21 -8.38 4.22
C SER A 70 3.29 -7.75 3.34
N VAL A 71 3.97 -6.71 3.82
CA VAL A 71 5.04 -6.05 3.05
C VAL A 71 6.23 -6.96 2.81
N GLU A 72 6.59 -7.79 3.79
CA GLU A 72 7.70 -8.73 3.63
C GLU A 72 7.37 -9.82 2.60
N GLY A 73 6.15 -10.37 2.63
CA GLY A 73 5.70 -11.33 1.62
C GLY A 73 5.74 -10.77 0.20
N ALA A 74 5.31 -9.52 0.00
CA ALA A 74 5.42 -8.86 -1.30
C ALA A 74 6.89 -8.58 -1.69
N ALA A 75 7.72 -8.19 -0.74
CA ALA A 75 9.14 -7.97 -1.00
C ALA A 75 9.88 -9.25 -1.39
N GLU A 76 9.55 -10.39 -0.78
CA GLU A 76 10.10 -11.69 -1.14
C GLU A 76 9.78 -12.08 -2.59
N ILE A 77 8.54 -11.84 -3.05
CA ILE A 77 8.14 -12.07 -4.44
C ILE A 77 9.02 -11.25 -5.39
N LEU A 78 9.26 -9.98 -5.05
CA LEU A 78 10.07 -9.09 -5.88
C LEU A 78 11.56 -9.48 -5.86
N ARG A 79 12.10 -9.82 -4.69
CA ARG A 79 13.50 -10.29 -4.54
C ARG A 79 13.74 -11.58 -5.34
N ALA A 80 12.78 -12.50 -5.36
CA ALA A 80 12.86 -13.72 -6.16
C ALA A 80 12.92 -13.45 -7.67
N ARG A 81 12.49 -12.25 -8.10
CA ARG A 81 12.59 -11.79 -9.49
C ARG A 81 13.81 -10.87 -9.73
N GLY A 82 14.68 -10.73 -8.74
CA GLY A 82 15.94 -9.98 -8.83
C GLY A 82 15.84 -8.50 -8.46
N PHE A 83 14.71 -8.03 -7.95
CA PHE A 83 14.59 -6.64 -7.48
C PHE A 83 15.30 -6.42 -6.14
N SER A 84 15.87 -5.24 -5.96
CA SER A 84 16.22 -4.73 -4.64
C SER A 84 14.97 -4.21 -3.96
N ALA A 85 14.43 -4.96 -3.00
CA ALA A 85 13.19 -4.60 -2.32
C ALA A 85 13.39 -4.40 -0.82
N LYS A 86 12.98 -3.23 -0.34
CA LYS A 86 12.90 -2.84 1.08
C LYS A 86 11.44 -2.76 1.49
N THR A 87 11.19 -2.83 2.79
CA THR A 87 9.83 -2.77 3.36
C THR A 87 9.68 -1.61 4.32
N ARG A 88 8.50 -1.03 4.36
CA ARG A 88 8.14 0.01 5.33
C ARG A 88 6.67 -0.07 5.68
N VAL A 89 6.34 0.03 6.95
CA VAL A 89 4.99 0.22 7.45
C VAL A 89 4.93 1.56 8.18
N VAL A 90 3.94 2.37 7.89
CA VAL A 90 3.71 3.67 8.54
C VAL A 90 2.29 3.78 9.04
N GLU A 91 2.11 4.52 10.13
CA GLU A 91 0.80 4.90 10.65
C GLU A 91 0.46 6.30 10.15
N ALA A 92 -0.56 6.41 9.30
CA ALA A 92 -1.03 7.68 8.76
C ALA A 92 -2.41 7.53 8.11
N GLU A 93 -3.00 8.62 7.66
CA GLU A 93 -4.07 8.55 6.67
C GLU A 93 -3.49 7.97 5.39
N VAL A 94 -4.19 7.02 4.77
CA VAL A 94 -3.60 6.16 3.72
C VAL A 94 -3.06 6.96 2.54
N ARG A 95 -3.84 7.89 2.02
CA ARG A 95 -3.46 8.70 0.85
C ARG A 95 -2.27 9.61 1.13
N ALA A 96 -2.35 10.31 2.26
CA ALA A 96 -1.27 11.19 2.71
C ALA A 96 0.02 10.39 2.97
N GLY A 97 -0.08 9.27 3.67
CA GLY A 97 1.07 8.41 3.99
C GLY A 97 1.79 7.90 2.73
N ILE A 98 1.05 7.50 1.70
CA ILE A 98 1.66 7.06 0.43
C ILE A 98 2.42 8.22 -0.24
N LEU A 99 1.78 9.39 -0.34
CA LEU A 99 2.36 10.56 -1.00
C LEU A 99 3.58 11.09 -0.25
N ASP A 100 3.50 11.17 1.08
CA ASP A 100 4.59 11.62 1.94
C ASP A 100 5.82 10.71 1.84
N VAL A 101 5.61 9.38 1.96
CA VAL A 101 6.70 8.40 1.82
C VAL A 101 7.31 8.44 0.42
N ALA A 102 6.48 8.56 -0.62
CA ALA A 102 6.98 8.67 -1.98
C ALA A 102 7.83 9.94 -2.18
N GLY A 103 7.42 11.06 -1.61
CA GLY A 103 8.17 12.31 -1.61
C GLY A 103 9.48 12.22 -0.84
N GLU A 104 9.46 11.73 0.40
CA GLU A 104 10.64 11.52 1.23
C GLU A 104 11.67 10.62 0.55
N TRP A 105 11.21 9.55 -0.05
CA TRP A 105 12.06 8.57 -0.72
C TRP A 105 12.49 8.99 -2.13
N GLN A 106 11.94 10.10 -2.62
CA GLN A 106 12.16 10.60 -3.97
C GLN A 106 11.83 9.54 -5.03
N ALA A 107 10.63 8.99 -4.93
CA ALA A 107 10.16 7.98 -5.86
C ALA A 107 10.01 8.53 -7.29
N ASP A 108 10.41 7.73 -8.26
CA ASP A 108 10.17 7.98 -9.68
C ASP A 108 8.81 7.42 -10.14
N LEU A 109 8.32 6.40 -9.43
CA LEU A 109 7.08 5.70 -9.74
C LEU A 109 6.39 5.24 -8.47
N ILE A 110 5.08 5.45 -8.41
CA ILE A 110 4.20 4.79 -7.43
C ILE A 110 3.37 3.74 -8.15
N VAL A 111 3.33 2.52 -7.62
CA VAL A 111 2.49 1.42 -8.11
C VAL A 111 1.42 1.12 -7.07
N VAL A 112 0.16 1.13 -7.49
CA VAL A 112 -1.00 0.84 -6.63
C VAL A 112 -1.97 -0.08 -7.34
N GLY A 113 -2.74 -0.85 -6.57
CA GLY A 113 -3.90 -1.55 -7.09
C GLY A 113 -5.05 -0.57 -7.39
N SER A 114 -5.92 -0.92 -8.31
CA SER A 114 -7.07 -0.08 -8.69
C SER A 114 -8.15 0.02 -7.63
N HIS A 115 -8.20 -0.93 -6.68
CA HIS A 115 -9.16 -0.99 -5.57
C HIS A 115 -8.45 -1.40 -4.29
N GLY A 116 -9.01 -1.01 -3.14
CA GLY A 116 -8.56 -1.46 -1.83
C GLY A 116 -9.41 -2.60 -1.26
N ARG A 117 -9.27 -2.85 0.04
CA ARG A 117 -9.98 -3.90 0.79
C ARG A 117 -11.52 -3.81 0.69
N LYS A 118 -12.06 -2.62 0.50
CA LYS A 118 -13.52 -2.38 0.46
C LYS A 118 -14.15 -2.61 -0.91
N GLY A 119 -13.41 -3.12 -1.88
CA GLY A 119 -13.81 -3.51 -3.23
C GLY A 119 -15.09 -2.86 -3.75
N ILE A 120 -14.99 -1.77 -4.50
CA ILE A 120 -16.13 -1.12 -5.13
C ILE A 120 -16.22 -1.55 -6.59
N SER A 121 -17.42 -1.45 -7.18
CA SER A 121 -17.74 -1.76 -8.57
C SER A 121 -16.56 -1.75 -9.57
N ARG A 122 -16.50 -2.75 -10.43
CA ARG A 122 -15.47 -3.00 -11.46
C ARG A 122 -15.16 -1.81 -12.40
N PHE A 123 -16.05 -0.83 -12.45
CA PHE A 123 -15.95 0.31 -13.36
C PHE A 123 -15.40 1.57 -12.71
N MET A 124 -15.31 1.62 -11.37
CA MET A 124 -14.84 2.78 -10.64
C MET A 124 -13.43 2.57 -10.09
N LEU A 125 -12.61 3.59 -10.21
CA LEU A 125 -11.30 3.64 -9.58
C LEU A 125 -11.47 3.82 -8.06
N GLY A 126 -10.68 3.08 -7.26
CA GLY A 126 -10.68 3.24 -5.81
C GLY A 126 -10.21 4.63 -5.39
N SER A 127 -10.72 5.11 -4.25
CA SER A 127 -10.42 6.46 -3.75
C SER A 127 -8.94 6.71 -3.49
N VAL A 128 -8.20 5.71 -3.03
CA VAL A 128 -6.74 5.81 -2.82
C VAL A 128 -6.02 5.92 -4.15
N ALA A 129 -6.30 5.04 -5.11
CA ALA A 129 -5.69 5.06 -6.44
C ALA A 129 -5.97 6.38 -7.17
N GLU A 130 -7.20 6.87 -7.11
CA GLU A 130 -7.59 8.16 -7.69
C GLU A 130 -6.84 9.34 -7.04
N SER A 131 -6.78 9.35 -5.71
CA SER A 131 -6.10 10.43 -4.98
C SER A 131 -4.59 10.43 -5.26
N VAL A 132 -3.95 9.26 -5.25
CA VAL A 132 -2.53 9.13 -5.58
C VAL A 132 -2.26 9.59 -7.01
N ALA A 133 -3.09 9.18 -7.98
CA ALA A 133 -2.95 9.60 -9.37
C ALA A 133 -3.06 11.12 -9.55
N ARG A 134 -3.92 11.79 -8.76
CA ARG A 134 -4.11 13.25 -8.84
C ARG A 134 -3.00 14.06 -8.17
N HIS A 135 -2.41 13.56 -7.10
CA HIS A 135 -1.55 14.36 -6.21
C HIS A 135 -0.08 13.90 -6.20
N ALA A 136 0.26 12.78 -6.82
CA ALA A 136 1.64 12.33 -6.87
C ALA A 136 2.53 13.32 -7.67
N ALA A 137 3.73 13.58 -7.16
CA ALA A 137 4.75 14.36 -7.85
C ALA A 137 5.55 13.55 -8.88
N CYS A 138 5.29 12.25 -8.98
CA CYS A 138 5.95 11.31 -9.89
C CYS A 138 4.93 10.52 -10.72
N SER A 139 5.40 9.64 -11.59
CA SER A 139 4.54 8.74 -12.35
C SER A 139 3.76 7.80 -11.44
N VAL A 140 2.56 7.42 -11.85
CA VAL A 140 1.70 6.48 -11.13
C VAL A 140 1.24 5.37 -12.06
N MET A 141 1.46 4.14 -11.66
CA MET A 141 0.95 2.95 -12.31
C MET A 141 -0.20 2.36 -11.49
N ILE A 142 -1.38 2.30 -12.08
CA ILE A 142 -2.55 1.70 -11.46
C ILE A 142 -2.79 0.35 -12.10
N VAL A 143 -2.73 -0.70 -11.29
CA VAL A 143 -2.91 -2.08 -11.74
C VAL A 143 -4.35 -2.51 -11.51
N ARG A 144 -5.02 -2.89 -12.59
CA ARG A 144 -6.35 -3.48 -12.52
C ARG A 144 -6.27 -4.98 -12.30
N THR A 145 -7.08 -5.50 -11.41
CA THR A 145 -7.26 -6.95 -11.29
C THR A 145 -7.99 -7.43 -12.55
N PRO A 146 -7.47 -8.46 -13.23
CA PRO A 146 -8.18 -9.05 -14.35
C PRO A 146 -9.59 -9.45 -13.94
N ALA A 147 -10.57 -9.23 -14.82
CA ALA A 147 -11.92 -9.72 -14.58
C ALA A 147 -11.85 -11.24 -14.48
N GLN A 148 -12.30 -11.79 -13.38
CA GLN A 148 -12.55 -13.23 -13.30
C GLN A 148 -13.71 -13.53 -14.26
N SER A 149 -13.37 -14.21 -15.31
CA SER A 149 -14.35 -14.75 -16.27
C SER A 149 -15.15 -15.90 -15.65
#